data_f9112e670ce27fb335731a17c1b324f1
#
_entry.id   f9112e670ce27fb335731a17c1b324f1
#
_cell.length_a   1.000
_cell.length_b   1.000
_cell.length_c   1.000
_cell.angle_alpha   90.00
_cell.angle_beta   90.00
_cell.angle_gamma   90.00
#
_symmetry.space_group_name_H-M   'P 1'
#
loop_
_entity.id
_entity.type
_entity.pdbx_description
1 polymer ?
#
loop_
_entity_poly.entity_id
_entity_poly.type
_entity_poly.pdbx_seq_one_letter_code
_entity_poly.pdbx_strand_id
1 'polypeptide(L)'
;LDGWPVALMASDPFSYGGGWTADTCRKVEKFVDTADTFHLPIVYLADCPGFQIGLEAEKNGTIKEGVKAMSAIWQTATPWCSVIIRNAFGVAGAAHKNGGRYCTRYAWPSGRWGSLPLEGGIEAAYRADIDAADDPDAKMAEIEDRLNKLRSPFRSAETFWIEEIVDPRDTRSLLCDFANTVAPLREPGLRLRMMRP
;
A
#
# COMPACT_ATOMS: atom_id res chain seq x y z
N LEU A 1 -3.81 17.34 11.55
CA LEU A 1 -2.50 17.83 11.13
C LEU A 1 -2.56 19.33 10.92
N ASP A 2 -1.77 20.09 11.65
CA ASP A 2 -1.73 21.56 11.57
C ASP A 2 -3.13 22.23 11.63
N GLY A 3 -3.98 21.76 12.54
CA GLY A 3 -5.37 22.24 12.71
C GLY A 3 -6.39 21.59 11.75
N TRP A 4 -5.97 20.90 10.71
CA TRP A 4 -6.87 20.23 9.78
C TRP A 4 -7.16 18.77 10.17
N PRO A 5 -8.44 18.34 10.18
CA PRO A 5 -8.77 16.95 10.40
C PRO A 5 -8.40 16.10 9.18
N VAL A 6 -7.80 14.94 9.44
CA VAL A 6 -7.46 13.90 8.44
C VAL A 6 -7.91 12.54 8.94
N ALA A 7 -8.15 11.62 8.04
CA ALA A 7 -8.33 10.21 8.35
C ALA A 7 -6.97 9.51 8.23
N LEU A 8 -6.49 8.93 9.33
CA LEU A 8 -5.20 8.23 9.37
C LEU A 8 -5.41 6.72 9.36
N MET A 9 -4.79 6.07 8.38
CA MET A 9 -4.66 4.62 8.29
C MET A 9 -3.19 4.24 8.41
N ALA A 10 -2.87 3.22 9.19
CA ALA A 10 -1.53 2.71 9.35
C ALA A 10 -1.54 1.18 9.34
N SER A 11 -0.54 0.57 8.71
CA SER A 11 -0.32 -0.86 8.80
C SER A 11 0.24 -1.22 10.18
N ASP A 12 -0.25 -2.33 10.74
CA ASP A 12 0.28 -2.89 11.99
C ASP A 12 1.10 -4.16 11.67
N PRO A 13 2.44 -4.08 11.67
CA PRO A 13 3.27 -5.24 11.35
C PRO A 13 3.22 -6.36 12.41
N PHE A 14 2.70 -6.10 13.61
CA PHE A 14 2.49 -7.13 14.63
C PHE A 14 1.26 -7.99 14.35
N SER A 15 0.37 -7.54 13.45
CA SER A 15 -0.81 -8.28 13.02
C SER A 15 -0.60 -8.77 11.60
N TYR A 16 -0.39 -10.06 11.42
CA TYR A 16 -0.13 -10.72 10.12
C TYR A 16 1.00 -10.08 9.29
N GLY A 17 2.01 -9.50 9.97
CA GLY A 17 3.09 -8.78 9.30
C GLY A 17 2.65 -7.52 8.54
N GLY A 18 1.46 -6.99 8.80
CA GLY A 18 0.84 -5.91 8.03
C GLY A 18 0.04 -6.39 6.81
N GLY A 19 -0.03 -7.72 6.59
CA GLY A 19 -0.76 -8.32 5.47
C GLY A 19 -2.28 -8.16 5.60
N TRP A 20 -2.96 -8.03 4.47
CA TRP A 20 -4.40 -7.86 4.44
C TRP A 20 -5.13 -9.20 4.43
N THR A 21 -5.84 -9.47 5.52
CA THR A 21 -6.84 -10.54 5.64
C THR A 21 -8.20 -10.07 5.12
N ALA A 22 -9.18 -10.98 5.01
CA ALA A 22 -10.55 -10.62 4.68
C ALA A 22 -11.12 -9.57 5.65
N ASP A 23 -10.84 -9.69 6.96
CA ASP A 23 -11.30 -8.73 7.96
C ASP A 23 -10.60 -7.37 7.81
N THR A 24 -9.30 -7.38 7.52
CA THR A 24 -8.57 -6.15 7.21
C THR A 24 -9.17 -5.44 5.99
N CYS A 25 -9.50 -6.19 4.94
CA CYS A 25 -10.13 -5.64 3.74
C CYS A 25 -11.47 -4.97 4.05
N ARG A 26 -12.35 -5.62 4.82
CA ARG A 26 -13.63 -5.03 5.29
C ARG A 26 -13.41 -3.76 6.11
N LYS A 27 -12.40 -3.78 6.99
CA LYS A 27 -12.03 -2.61 7.79
C LYS A 27 -11.55 -1.45 6.92
N VAL A 28 -10.70 -1.73 5.92
CA VAL A 28 -10.20 -0.72 4.97
C VAL A 28 -11.34 -0.14 4.14
N GLU A 29 -12.22 -0.98 3.60
CA GLU A 29 -13.41 -0.51 2.87
C GLU A 29 -14.24 0.45 3.71
N LYS A 30 -14.61 0.04 4.93
CA LYS A 30 -15.38 0.88 5.85
C LYS A 30 -14.66 2.18 6.23
N PHE A 31 -13.34 2.11 6.45
CA PHE A 31 -12.54 3.29 6.77
C PHE A 31 -12.54 4.29 5.62
N VAL A 32 -12.29 3.85 4.39
CA VAL A 32 -12.27 4.70 3.20
C VAL A 32 -13.65 5.33 2.98
N ASP A 33 -14.72 4.55 3.11
CA ASP A 33 -16.08 5.06 2.98
C ASP A 33 -16.44 6.09 4.04
N THR A 34 -15.95 5.90 5.25
CA THR A 34 -16.15 6.87 6.33
C THR A 34 -15.38 8.16 6.02
N ALA A 35 -14.12 8.05 5.63
CA ALA A 35 -13.30 9.21 5.28
C ALA A 35 -13.93 10.00 4.11
N ASP A 36 -14.39 9.30 3.08
CA ASP A 36 -15.05 9.91 1.91
C ASP A 36 -16.38 10.61 2.29
N THR A 37 -17.18 9.97 3.15
CA THR A 37 -18.45 10.54 3.64
C THR A 37 -18.25 11.85 4.41
N PHE A 38 -17.19 11.93 5.20
CA PHE A 38 -16.87 13.13 5.99
C PHE A 38 -15.87 14.07 5.30
N HIS A 39 -15.54 13.80 4.02
CA HIS A 39 -14.60 14.62 3.24
C HIS A 39 -13.23 14.78 3.92
N LEU A 40 -12.76 13.74 4.61
CA LEU A 40 -11.48 13.74 5.30
C LEU A 40 -10.37 13.28 4.36
N PRO A 41 -9.34 14.10 4.11
CA PRO A 41 -8.16 13.62 3.41
C PRO A 41 -7.55 12.41 4.11
N ILE A 42 -7.11 11.42 3.35
CA ILE A 42 -6.56 10.18 3.90
C ILE A 42 -5.04 10.26 3.91
N VAL A 43 -4.45 9.94 5.05
CA VAL A 43 -3.03 9.65 5.21
C VAL A 43 -2.87 8.15 5.46
N TYR A 44 -2.03 7.50 4.67
CA TYR A 44 -1.73 6.08 4.83
C TYR A 44 -0.24 5.85 5.11
N LEU A 45 0.08 5.35 6.28
CA LEU A 45 1.40 4.89 6.67
C LEU A 45 1.52 3.40 6.29
N ALA A 46 2.17 3.13 5.16
CA ALA A 46 2.14 1.83 4.52
C ALA A 46 3.33 0.95 4.94
N ASP A 47 3.01 -0.21 5.49
CA ASP A 47 3.93 -1.34 5.69
C ASP A 47 3.14 -2.64 5.45
N CYS A 48 2.95 -2.99 4.18
CA CYS A 48 2.04 -4.05 3.77
C CYS A 48 2.72 -5.02 2.80
N PRO A 49 2.90 -6.29 3.17
CA PRO A 49 3.50 -7.32 2.31
C PRO A 49 2.54 -7.85 1.23
N GLY A 50 1.28 -7.40 1.21
CA GLY A 50 0.27 -7.87 0.28
C GLY A 50 -0.95 -8.49 0.97
N PHE A 51 -1.77 -9.17 0.19
CA PHE A 51 -2.88 -9.95 0.73
C PHE A 51 -2.36 -11.22 1.40
N GLN A 52 -3.04 -11.65 2.47
CA GLN A 52 -2.80 -12.95 3.06
C GLN A 52 -3.15 -14.06 2.06
N ILE A 53 -2.28 -15.05 1.95
CA ILE A 53 -2.40 -16.20 1.05
C ILE A 53 -2.52 -17.50 1.85
N GLY A 54 -2.90 -18.57 1.18
CA GLY A 54 -3.04 -19.92 1.74
C GLY A 54 -4.49 -20.36 1.92
N LEU A 55 -4.67 -21.62 2.30
CA LEU A 55 -5.99 -22.28 2.31
C LEU A 55 -7.02 -21.54 3.18
N GLU A 56 -6.63 -21.05 4.35
CA GLU A 56 -7.55 -20.31 5.23
C GLU A 56 -7.92 -18.94 4.65
N ALA A 57 -6.98 -18.26 3.98
CA ALA A 57 -7.26 -17.00 3.30
C ALA A 57 -8.27 -17.21 2.15
N GLU A 58 -8.13 -18.30 1.38
CA GLU A 58 -9.05 -18.66 0.31
C GLU A 58 -10.45 -18.99 0.85
N LYS A 59 -10.54 -19.79 1.91
CA LYS A 59 -11.83 -20.13 2.56
C LYS A 59 -12.54 -18.89 3.10
N ASN A 60 -11.79 -17.92 3.62
CA ASN A 60 -12.31 -16.66 4.14
C ASN A 60 -12.64 -15.63 3.04
N GLY A 61 -12.34 -15.94 1.79
CA GLY A 61 -12.62 -15.08 0.64
C GLY A 61 -11.79 -13.80 0.63
N THR A 62 -10.52 -13.85 1.05
CA THR A 62 -9.63 -12.69 1.17
C THR A 62 -9.57 -11.89 -0.13
N ILE A 63 -9.43 -12.53 -1.29
CA ILE A 63 -9.37 -11.83 -2.58
C ILE A 63 -10.69 -11.12 -2.90
N LYS A 64 -11.84 -11.76 -2.62
CA LYS A 64 -13.17 -11.14 -2.81
C LYS A 64 -13.33 -9.88 -1.96
N GLU A 65 -13.00 -9.96 -0.68
CA GLU A 65 -13.05 -8.79 0.21
C GLU A 65 -11.98 -7.76 -0.19
N GLY A 66 -10.82 -8.22 -0.71
CA GLY A 66 -9.78 -7.37 -1.27
C GLY A 66 -10.26 -6.53 -2.44
N VAL A 67 -11.02 -7.13 -3.37
CA VAL A 67 -11.60 -6.39 -4.51
C VAL A 67 -12.55 -5.29 -4.03
N LYS A 68 -13.36 -5.53 -2.98
CA LYS A 68 -14.24 -4.50 -2.40
C LYS A 68 -13.43 -3.35 -1.80
N ALA A 69 -12.40 -3.66 -1.00
CA ALA A 69 -11.51 -2.66 -0.43
C ALA A 69 -10.81 -1.82 -1.51
N MET A 70 -10.29 -2.48 -2.56
CA MET A 70 -9.67 -1.80 -3.68
C MET A 70 -10.68 -0.92 -4.44
N SER A 71 -11.90 -1.40 -4.64
CA SER A 71 -12.97 -0.61 -5.26
C SER A 71 -13.28 0.65 -4.44
N ALA A 72 -13.30 0.56 -3.10
CA ALA A 72 -13.46 1.72 -2.24
C ALA A 72 -12.32 2.73 -2.44
N ILE A 73 -11.07 2.26 -2.41
CA ILE A 73 -9.88 3.09 -2.61
C ILE A 73 -9.90 3.79 -3.99
N TRP A 74 -10.33 3.10 -5.03
CA TRP A 74 -10.34 3.66 -6.39
C TRP A 74 -11.55 4.57 -6.68
N GLN A 75 -12.67 4.37 -6.00
CA GLN A 75 -13.86 5.19 -6.18
C GLN A 75 -13.84 6.49 -5.37
N THR A 76 -13.13 6.53 -4.24
CA THR A 76 -13.09 7.74 -3.42
C THR A 76 -12.43 8.91 -4.14
N ALA A 77 -13.05 10.08 -4.07
CA ALA A 77 -12.50 11.34 -4.56
C ALA A 77 -11.64 12.07 -3.51
N THR A 78 -11.58 11.54 -2.29
CA THR A 78 -10.85 12.14 -1.18
C THR A 78 -9.35 12.19 -1.46
N PRO A 79 -8.67 13.35 -1.25
CA PRO A 79 -7.22 13.45 -1.38
C PRO A 79 -6.49 12.38 -0.56
N TRP A 80 -5.39 11.87 -1.08
CA TRP A 80 -4.69 10.73 -0.50
C TRP A 80 -3.18 10.96 -0.46
N CYS A 81 -2.57 10.80 0.71
CA CYS A 81 -1.13 10.79 0.89
C CYS A 81 -0.69 9.43 1.45
N SER A 82 0.21 8.74 0.77
CA SER A 82 0.82 7.51 1.27
C SER A 82 2.28 7.75 1.62
N VAL A 83 2.72 7.24 2.76
CA VAL A 83 4.13 7.16 3.14
C VAL A 83 4.51 5.68 3.26
N ILE A 84 5.39 5.20 2.38
CA ILE A 84 5.90 3.84 2.42
C ILE A 84 6.99 3.76 3.47
N ILE A 85 6.68 3.15 4.61
CA ILE A 85 7.60 3.02 5.73
C ILE A 85 8.61 1.90 5.48
N ARG A 86 8.11 0.73 5.06
CA ARG A 86 8.93 -0.44 4.80
C ARG A 86 8.42 -1.21 3.58
N ASN A 87 7.42 -2.05 3.73
CA ASN A 87 6.95 -2.94 2.67
C ASN A 87 5.77 -2.34 1.91
N ALA A 88 5.81 -2.41 0.57
CA ALA A 88 4.68 -2.09 -0.30
C ALA A 88 4.62 -3.13 -1.43
N PHE A 89 4.11 -4.32 -1.10
CA PHE A 89 4.07 -5.44 -2.02
C PHE A 89 2.66 -5.77 -2.50
N GLY A 90 2.61 -6.24 -3.74
CA GLY A 90 1.37 -6.64 -4.38
C GLY A 90 0.35 -5.51 -4.50
N VAL A 91 -0.89 -5.87 -4.79
CA VAL A 91 -1.97 -4.91 -4.98
C VAL A 91 -2.34 -4.23 -3.66
N ALA A 92 -2.44 -4.97 -2.56
CA ALA A 92 -2.78 -4.40 -1.25
C ALA A 92 -1.75 -3.38 -0.75
N GLY A 93 -0.46 -3.58 -1.03
CA GLY A 93 0.60 -2.65 -0.61
C GLY A 93 0.77 -1.44 -1.52
N ALA A 94 0.56 -1.59 -2.83
CA ALA A 94 1.00 -0.61 -3.82
C ALA A 94 -0.11 0.15 -4.55
N ALA A 95 -1.36 -0.35 -4.55
CA ALA A 95 -2.41 0.16 -5.43
C ALA A 95 -3.20 1.37 -4.87
N HIS A 96 -2.59 2.19 -4.02
CA HIS A 96 -3.26 3.33 -3.37
C HIS A 96 -3.13 4.66 -4.15
N LYS A 97 -2.31 4.72 -5.20
CA LYS A 97 -2.17 5.90 -6.06
C LYS A 97 -3.23 5.84 -7.16
N ASN A 98 -4.07 6.86 -7.21
CA ASN A 98 -5.14 6.99 -8.20
C ASN A 98 -5.05 8.37 -8.86
N GLY A 99 -4.94 8.40 -10.18
CA GLY A 99 -4.85 9.64 -10.95
C GLY A 99 -6.15 10.47 -11.02
N GLY A 100 -7.27 9.91 -10.54
CA GLY A 100 -8.56 10.62 -10.49
C GLY A 100 -8.74 11.58 -9.32
N ARG A 101 -7.75 11.70 -8.44
CA ARG A 101 -7.75 12.58 -7.26
C ARG A 101 -6.36 13.14 -6.98
N TYR A 102 -6.30 14.17 -6.14
CA TYR A 102 -5.00 14.61 -5.62
C TYR A 102 -4.39 13.48 -4.79
N CYS A 103 -3.23 13.01 -5.21
CA CYS A 103 -2.58 11.85 -4.61
C CYS A 103 -1.06 12.05 -4.59
N THR A 104 -0.47 11.95 -3.41
CA THR A 104 0.99 11.96 -3.21
C THR A 104 1.45 10.66 -2.58
N ARG A 105 2.67 10.28 -2.88
CA ARG A 105 3.29 9.08 -2.34
C ARG A 105 4.76 9.33 -2.06
N TYR A 106 5.15 9.15 -0.82
CA TYR A 106 6.50 9.30 -0.32
C TYR A 106 7.03 7.96 0.18
N ALA A 107 8.33 7.82 0.26
CA ALA A 107 8.94 6.64 0.87
C ALA A 107 10.05 7.04 1.82
N TRP A 108 10.20 6.29 2.91
CA TRP A 108 11.42 6.30 3.70
C TRP A 108 12.52 5.54 2.96
N PRO A 109 13.82 5.77 3.30
CA PRO A 109 14.93 5.00 2.73
C PRO A 109 14.82 3.47 2.97
N SER A 110 14.08 3.08 4.02
CA SER A 110 13.74 1.67 4.33
C SER A 110 12.63 1.10 3.45
N GLY A 111 12.00 1.90 2.60
CA GLY A 111 10.91 1.47 1.72
C GLY A 111 11.36 0.39 0.74
N ARG A 112 10.53 -0.64 0.55
CA ARG A 112 10.76 -1.71 -0.42
C ARG A 112 9.49 -1.94 -1.24
N TRP A 113 9.67 -2.08 -2.53
CA TRP A 113 8.57 -2.19 -3.49
C TRP A 113 8.66 -3.47 -4.29
N GLY A 114 7.54 -4.09 -4.62
CA GLY A 114 7.55 -5.26 -5.50
C GLY A 114 6.18 -5.89 -5.71
N SER A 115 6.14 -6.82 -6.67
CA SER A 115 4.94 -7.62 -6.94
C SER A 115 4.74 -8.74 -5.93
N LEU A 116 5.84 -9.25 -5.36
CA LEU A 116 5.84 -10.36 -4.40
C LEU A 116 6.73 -10.03 -3.20
N PRO A 117 6.35 -10.44 -1.97
CA PRO A 117 7.26 -10.43 -0.83
C PRO A 117 8.43 -11.40 -1.09
N LEU A 118 9.59 -11.17 -0.44
CA LEU A 118 10.73 -12.09 -0.56
C LEU A 118 10.45 -13.41 0.14
N GLU A 119 10.03 -13.31 1.39
CA GLU A 119 9.80 -14.48 2.24
C GLU A 119 8.59 -15.28 1.71
N GLY A 120 8.85 -16.51 1.26
CA GLY A 120 7.86 -17.43 0.69
C GLY A 120 7.41 -17.12 -0.74
N GLY A 121 7.60 -15.89 -1.24
CA GLY A 121 7.21 -15.51 -2.59
C GLY A 121 8.20 -15.98 -3.66
N ILE A 122 9.48 -16.00 -3.36
CA ILE A 122 10.54 -16.47 -4.29
C ILE A 122 10.39 -17.96 -4.53
N GLU A 123 10.27 -18.74 -3.46
CA GLU A 123 10.08 -20.19 -3.57
C GLU A 123 8.83 -20.56 -4.38
N ALA A 124 7.73 -19.83 -4.19
CA ALA A 124 6.52 -20.08 -4.94
C ALA A 124 6.63 -19.69 -6.44
N ALA A 125 7.29 -18.55 -6.74
CA ALA A 125 7.35 -18.01 -8.10
C ALA A 125 8.47 -18.63 -8.95
N TYR A 126 9.58 -19.08 -8.34
CA TYR A 126 10.77 -19.56 -9.01
C TYR A 126 11.11 -21.01 -8.69
N ARG A 127 10.15 -21.77 -8.17
CA ARG A 127 10.34 -23.15 -7.74
C ARG A 127 10.99 -24.03 -8.82
N ALA A 128 10.47 -23.95 -10.05
CA ALA A 128 10.99 -24.72 -11.15
C ALA A 128 12.45 -24.40 -11.50
N ASP A 129 12.83 -23.14 -11.40
CA ASP A 129 14.20 -22.69 -11.69
C ASP A 129 15.17 -23.11 -10.57
N ILE A 130 14.67 -23.09 -9.31
CA ILE A 130 15.44 -23.48 -8.13
C ILE A 130 15.65 -24.99 -8.13
N ASP A 131 14.59 -25.78 -8.35
CA ASP A 131 14.63 -27.25 -8.35
C ASP A 131 15.46 -27.81 -9.53
N ALA A 132 15.62 -27.05 -10.61
CA ALA A 132 16.42 -27.43 -11.79
C ALA A 132 17.91 -27.03 -11.70
N ALA A 133 18.30 -26.26 -10.68
CA ALA A 133 19.67 -25.80 -10.52
C ALA A 133 20.58 -26.86 -9.87
N ASP A 134 21.85 -26.91 -10.28
CA ASP A 134 22.86 -27.79 -9.65
C ASP A 134 23.09 -27.45 -8.17
N ASP A 135 22.91 -26.17 -7.81
CA ASP A 135 22.95 -25.66 -6.42
C ASP A 135 21.71 -24.79 -6.18
N PRO A 136 20.65 -25.36 -5.57
CA PRO A 136 19.41 -24.65 -5.26
C PRO A 136 19.59 -23.44 -4.34
N ASP A 137 20.51 -23.53 -3.37
CA ASP A 137 20.76 -22.46 -2.40
C ASP A 137 21.46 -21.26 -3.07
N ALA A 138 22.45 -21.53 -3.89
CA ALA A 138 23.11 -20.49 -4.69
C ALA A 138 22.15 -19.84 -5.69
N LYS A 139 21.26 -20.61 -6.31
CA LYS A 139 20.22 -20.08 -7.21
C LYS A 139 19.20 -19.21 -6.47
N MET A 140 18.79 -19.62 -5.30
CA MET A 140 17.91 -18.82 -4.44
C MET A 140 18.55 -17.47 -4.10
N ALA A 141 19.82 -17.48 -3.67
CA ALA A 141 20.55 -16.26 -3.33
C ALA A 141 20.74 -15.32 -4.54
N GLU A 142 21.00 -15.87 -5.74
CA GLU A 142 21.06 -15.08 -6.99
C GLU A 142 19.74 -14.37 -7.30
N ILE A 143 18.63 -15.11 -7.20
CA ILE A 143 17.29 -14.56 -7.43
C ILE A 143 16.98 -13.49 -6.41
N GLU A 144 17.28 -13.73 -5.15
CA GLU A 144 17.05 -12.80 -4.05
C GLU A 144 17.84 -11.50 -4.25
N ASP A 145 19.13 -11.57 -4.58
CA ASP A 145 19.96 -10.38 -4.86
C ASP A 145 19.41 -9.57 -6.04
N ARG A 146 19.06 -10.25 -7.14
CA ARG A 146 18.43 -9.62 -8.30
C ARG A 146 17.13 -8.89 -7.93
N LEU A 147 16.25 -9.53 -7.17
CA LEU A 147 14.98 -8.93 -6.75
C LEU A 147 15.19 -7.79 -5.77
N ASN A 148 16.15 -7.88 -4.86
CA ASN A 148 16.48 -6.81 -3.92
C ASN A 148 16.92 -5.53 -4.66
N LYS A 149 17.73 -5.65 -5.71
CA LYS A 149 18.13 -4.52 -6.56
C LYS A 149 16.92 -3.84 -7.22
N LEU A 150 15.89 -4.61 -7.59
CA LEU A 150 14.67 -4.09 -8.21
C LEU A 150 13.72 -3.40 -7.21
N ARG A 151 13.85 -3.67 -5.92
CA ARG A 151 12.94 -3.21 -4.85
C ARG A 151 13.36 -1.91 -4.19
N SER A 152 14.48 -1.34 -4.62
CA SER A 152 14.99 -0.09 -4.07
C SER A 152 13.99 1.05 -4.23
N PRO A 153 13.74 1.85 -3.17
CA PRO A 153 12.91 3.04 -3.26
C PRO A 153 13.49 4.09 -4.21
N PHE A 154 14.81 4.12 -4.39
CA PHE A 154 15.49 5.02 -5.34
C PHE A 154 15.05 4.75 -6.77
N ARG A 155 14.91 3.48 -7.16
CA ARG A 155 14.37 3.13 -8.48
C ARG A 155 12.93 3.57 -8.67
N SER A 156 12.11 3.48 -7.63
CA SER A 156 10.74 3.97 -7.66
C SER A 156 10.67 5.49 -7.77
N ALA A 157 11.62 6.21 -7.18
CA ALA A 157 11.75 7.66 -7.33
C ALA A 157 12.20 8.05 -8.74
N GLU A 158 13.18 7.38 -9.31
CA GLU A 158 13.66 7.61 -10.70
C GLU A 158 12.55 7.46 -11.75
N THR A 159 11.57 6.62 -11.49
CA THR A 159 10.43 6.37 -12.38
C THR A 159 9.16 7.11 -11.98
N PHE A 160 9.23 8.03 -11.04
CA PHE A 160 8.10 8.82 -10.50
C PHE A 160 6.93 7.99 -9.95
N TRP A 161 7.19 6.78 -9.47
CA TRP A 161 6.22 6.01 -8.69
C TRP A 161 6.01 6.58 -7.29
N ILE A 162 6.98 7.31 -6.78
CA ILE A 162 6.91 8.13 -5.57
C ILE A 162 7.38 9.54 -5.91
N GLU A 163 6.90 10.53 -5.20
CA GLU A 163 7.28 11.92 -5.37
C GLU A 163 8.67 12.19 -4.79
N GLU A 164 8.99 11.61 -3.62
CA GLU A 164 10.27 11.84 -2.96
C GLU A 164 10.60 10.72 -1.96
N ILE A 165 11.91 10.52 -1.70
CA ILE A 165 12.42 9.74 -0.57
C ILE A 165 12.71 10.71 0.56
N VAL A 166 12.01 10.54 1.69
CA VAL A 166 12.02 11.50 2.79
C VAL A 166 12.67 10.92 4.05
N ASP A 167 13.36 11.78 4.79
CA ASP A 167 13.84 11.43 6.13
C ASP A 167 12.63 11.13 7.03
N PRO A 168 12.62 10.03 7.79
CA PRO A 168 11.55 9.73 8.75
C PRO A 168 11.21 10.88 9.70
N ARG A 169 12.20 11.72 10.07
CA ARG A 169 12.03 12.86 10.95
C ARG A 169 11.18 13.98 10.34
N ASP A 170 11.18 14.09 9.02
CA ASP A 170 10.45 15.13 8.28
C ASP A 170 9.01 14.72 7.93
N THR A 171 8.65 13.46 8.21
CA THR A 171 7.33 12.89 7.86
C THR A 171 6.18 13.74 8.38
N ARG A 172 6.24 14.20 9.65
CA ARG A 172 5.15 15.01 10.22
C ARG A 172 5.00 16.35 9.51
N SER A 173 6.09 17.02 9.23
CA SER A 173 6.10 18.32 8.51
C SER A 173 5.45 18.15 7.13
N LEU A 174 5.90 17.18 6.38
CA LEU A 174 5.36 16.83 5.06
C LEU A 174 3.87 16.50 5.07
N LEU A 175 3.40 15.79 6.09
CA LEU A 175 1.97 15.50 6.25
C LEU A 175 1.16 16.74 6.64
N CYS A 176 1.74 17.70 7.36
CA CYS A 176 1.12 19.00 7.61
C CYS A 176 1.00 19.80 6.31
N ASP A 177 2.04 19.81 5.48
CA ASP A 177 2.03 20.47 4.17
C ASP A 177 0.98 19.86 3.25
N PHE A 178 0.86 18.52 3.23
CA PHE A 178 -0.23 17.85 2.54
C PHE A 178 -1.60 18.32 3.04
N ALA A 179 -1.82 18.33 4.35
CA ALA A 179 -3.11 18.74 4.94
C ALA A 179 -3.48 20.18 4.57
N ASN A 180 -2.50 21.11 4.63
CA ASN A 180 -2.67 22.51 4.23
C ASN A 180 -2.98 22.63 2.72
N THR A 181 -2.26 21.87 1.88
CA THR A 181 -2.44 21.90 0.42
C THR A 181 -3.84 21.42 0.02
N VAL A 182 -4.37 20.39 0.67
CA VAL A 182 -5.67 19.80 0.31
C VAL A 182 -6.86 20.42 1.03
N ALA A 183 -6.63 21.28 2.02
CA ALA A 183 -7.70 21.94 2.76
C ALA A 183 -8.71 22.68 1.84
N PRO A 184 -8.26 23.44 0.80
CA PRO A 184 -9.17 24.10 -0.14
C PRO A 184 -9.94 23.14 -1.05
N LEU A 185 -9.51 21.88 -1.19
CA LEU A 185 -10.14 20.87 -2.05
C LEU A 185 -11.33 20.16 -1.38
N ARG A 186 -11.69 20.57 -0.17
CA ARG A 186 -12.83 20.01 0.57
C ARG A 186 -14.13 20.61 0.03
N GLU A 187 -14.73 19.90 -0.87
CA GLU A 187 -16.05 20.28 -1.39
C GLU A 187 -17.15 19.62 -0.56
N PRO A 188 -18.05 20.40 0.09
CA PRO A 188 -19.20 19.84 0.78
C PRO A 188 -20.19 19.24 -0.23
N GLY A 189 -20.92 18.20 0.18
CA GLY A 189 -21.94 17.60 -0.66
C GLY A 189 -21.97 16.08 -0.57
N LEU A 190 -22.91 15.48 -1.28
CA LEU A 190 -23.06 14.04 -1.33
C LEU A 190 -21.96 13.42 -2.22
N ARG A 191 -21.35 12.34 -1.71
CA ARG A 191 -20.45 11.51 -2.51
C ARG A 191 -21.24 10.40 -3.18
N LEU A 192 -21.15 10.35 -4.51
CA LEU A 192 -21.73 9.27 -5.30
C LEU A 192 -20.76 8.09 -5.30
N ARG A 193 -21.28 6.91 -4.95
CA ARG A 193 -20.52 5.66 -5.02
C ARG A 193 -21.11 4.77 -6.09
N MET A 194 -20.21 4.15 -6.88
CA MET A 194 -20.63 3.13 -7.82
C MET A 194 -20.86 1.80 -7.10
N MET A 195 -21.64 0.93 -7.75
CA MET A 195 -21.84 -0.43 -7.27
C MET A 195 -20.49 -1.16 -7.14
N ARG A 196 -20.34 -1.94 -6.09
CA ARG A 196 -19.16 -2.78 -5.84
C ARG A 196 -19.53 -4.25 -5.92
N PRO A 197 -18.57 -5.12 -6.24
CA PRO A 197 -18.79 -6.57 -6.36
C PRO A 197 -19.16 -7.25 -5.04
#